data_c092de451c94d691ce6207b108c0b474
#
_entry.id   c092de451c94d691ce6207b108c0b474
#
_cell.length_a   1.000
_cell.length_b   1.000
_cell.length_c   1.000
_cell.angle_alpha   90.00
_cell.angle_beta   90.00
_cell.angle_gamma   90.00
#
_symmetry.space_group_name_H-M   'P 1'
#
loop_
_entity.id
_entity.type
_entity.pdbx_description
1 polymer ?
#
loop_
_entity_poly.entity_id
_entity_poly.type
_entity_poly.pdbx_seq_one_letter_code
_entity_poly.pdbx_strand_id
1 'polypeptide(L)'
;MSLHLPEASTPTEAPTVFNHPQFGELRTVEISGEPWFVGKDVAEALGYSNARKAVLVHVDAEDKGVTKWDTLGGTQQMTIINESGLYSLILSSKLPSAKEFKHWVTSSYQKEIS
;
A
#
# COMPACT_ATOMS: atom_id res chain seq x y z
N MET A 1 12.50 -29.80 12.21
CA MET A 1 12.32 -29.32 12.06
C MET A 1 11.92 -28.72 11.97
N SER A 2 11.97 -28.41 11.71
CA SER A 2 11.60 -27.67 11.39
C SER A 2 11.08 -27.19 11.28
N LEU A 3 10.89 -27.12 11.35
CA LEU A 3 10.37 -26.58 11.17
C LEU A 3 9.94 -25.80 11.00
N HIS A 4 9.91 -25.59 11.01
CA HIS A 4 9.67 -24.73 10.67
C HIS A 4 9.02 -24.33 10.32
N LEU A 5 8.81 -24.48 10.20
CA LEU A 5 8.21 -24.09 9.37
C LEU A 5 7.15 -23.25 9.40
N PRO A 6 6.53 -23.12 9.98
CA PRO A 6 5.38 -22.26 10.12
C PRO A 6 5.69 -20.87 9.84
N GLU A 7 6.85 -20.60 10.01
CA GLU A 7 7.26 -19.28 9.68
C GLU A 7 7.04 -19.01 8.25
N ALA A 8 6.79 -19.98 7.51
CA ALA A 8 6.55 -19.78 6.11
C ALA A 8 5.40 -18.83 5.87
N SER A 9 4.42 -18.84 6.73
CA SER A 9 3.28 -17.95 6.54
C SER A 9 3.62 -16.52 6.89
N THR A 10 4.55 -16.33 7.79
CA THR A 10 4.89 -15.00 8.23
C THR A 10 5.57 -14.17 7.16
N PRO A 11 6.53 -14.73 6.42
CA PRO A 11 7.22 -13.93 5.41
C PRO A 11 6.34 -13.44 4.28
N THR A 12 5.18 -14.04 4.07
CA THR A 12 4.32 -13.61 2.98
C THR A 12 3.67 -12.27 3.23
N GLU A 13 3.77 -11.75 4.45
CA GLU A 13 3.20 -10.47 4.79
C GLU A 13 4.23 -9.61 5.48
N ALA A 14 5.31 -9.36 4.80
CA ALA A 14 6.39 -8.55 5.33
C ALA A 14 6.08 -7.07 5.14
N PRO A 15 5.87 -6.31 6.23
CA PRO A 15 5.58 -4.89 6.09
C PRO A 15 6.84 -4.08 5.77
N THR A 16 6.68 -3.10 4.94
CA THR A 16 7.75 -2.17 4.58
C THR A 16 7.18 -0.77 4.57
N VAL A 17 7.96 0.19 5.03
CA VAL A 17 7.53 1.58 5.04
C VAL A 17 8.49 2.39 4.19
N PHE A 18 7.94 3.08 3.20
CA PHE A 18 8.70 4.00 2.36
C PHE A 18 8.39 5.42 2.79
N ASN A 19 9.40 6.26 2.86
CA ASN A 19 9.24 7.65 3.27
C ASN A 19 9.70 8.59 2.16
N HIS A 20 8.95 9.65 1.96
CA HIS A 20 9.29 10.66 0.95
C HIS A 20 9.02 12.05 1.54
N PRO A 21 9.94 12.99 1.35
CA PRO A 21 9.77 14.34 1.94
C PRO A 21 8.48 15.02 1.52
N GLN A 22 8.04 14.77 0.28
CA GLN A 22 6.85 15.42 -0.24
C GLN A 22 5.58 14.61 0.00
N PHE A 23 5.66 13.30 -0.17
CA PHE A 23 4.46 12.45 -0.14
C PHE A 23 4.22 11.79 1.22
N GLY A 24 5.20 11.84 2.11
CA GLY A 24 5.04 11.29 3.43
C GLY A 24 5.32 9.80 3.47
N GLU A 25 4.64 9.13 4.38
CA GLU A 25 4.88 7.73 4.68
C GLU A 25 3.93 6.85 3.87
N LEU A 26 4.48 5.83 3.23
CA LEU A 26 3.70 4.86 2.49
C LEU A 26 4.00 3.47 3.05
N ARG A 27 3.00 2.86 3.67
CA ARG A 27 3.13 1.53 4.24
C ARG A 27 2.71 0.50 3.21
N THR A 28 3.50 -0.54 3.08
CA THR A 28 3.25 -1.61 2.12
C THR A 28 3.37 -2.95 2.79
N VAL A 29 2.74 -3.95 2.19
CA VAL A 29 2.83 -5.34 2.62
C VAL A 29 3.03 -6.19 1.38
N GLU A 30 3.86 -7.21 1.50
CA GLU A 30 4.00 -8.17 0.42
C GLU A 30 3.18 -9.41 0.74
N ILE A 31 2.27 -9.77 -0.14
CA ILE A 31 1.43 -10.94 0.05
C ILE A 31 1.57 -11.83 -1.18
N SER A 32 2.07 -13.04 -0.99
CA SER A 32 2.25 -14.00 -2.07
C SER A 32 3.09 -13.44 -3.21
N GLY A 33 4.11 -12.67 -2.88
CA GLY A 33 5.00 -12.10 -3.87
C GLY A 33 4.49 -10.84 -4.54
N GLU A 34 3.32 -10.35 -4.16
CA GLU A 34 2.75 -9.14 -4.75
C GLU A 34 2.76 -8.00 -3.75
N PRO A 35 3.09 -6.79 -4.20
CA PRO A 35 3.04 -5.64 -3.31
C PRO A 35 1.61 -5.16 -3.12
N TRP A 36 1.25 -4.88 -1.88
CA TRP A 36 -0.03 -4.27 -1.53
C TRP A 36 0.27 -3.01 -0.73
N PHE A 37 -0.51 -1.98 -0.95
CA PHE A 37 -0.28 -0.66 -0.35
C PHE A 37 -1.43 -0.29 0.54
N VAL A 38 -1.14 0.41 1.66
CA VAL A 38 -2.21 0.90 2.51
C VAL A 38 -2.94 2.00 1.74
N GLY A 39 -4.21 1.75 1.45
CA GLY A 39 -4.98 2.65 0.59
C GLY A 39 -5.07 4.07 1.11
N LYS A 40 -5.19 4.21 2.43
CA LYS A 40 -5.24 5.53 3.04
C LYS A 40 -3.97 6.34 2.76
N ASP A 41 -2.82 5.69 2.89
CA ASP A 41 -1.55 6.37 2.65
C ASP A 41 -1.43 6.83 1.21
N VAL A 42 -1.82 5.97 0.27
CA VAL A 42 -1.78 6.32 -1.15
C VAL A 42 -2.70 7.50 -1.45
N ALA A 43 -3.93 7.43 -0.96
CA ALA A 43 -4.90 8.48 -1.24
C ALA A 43 -4.48 9.81 -0.63
N GLU A 44 -3.93 9.78 0.58
CA GLU A 44 -3.47 11.01 1.21
C GLU A 44 -2.28 11.61 0.44
N ALA A 45 -1.36 10.77 0.00
CA ALA A 45 -0.22 11.24 -0.76
C ALA A 45 -0.65 11.85 -2.09
N LEU A 46 -1.75 11.37 -2.65
CA LEU A 46 -2.26 11.86 -3.93
C LEU A 46 -3.22 13.04 -3.78
N GLY A 47 -3.37 13.56 -2.56
CA GLY A 47 -4.12 14.79 -2.35
C GLY A 47 -5.62 14.64 -2.23
N TYR A 48 -6.12 13.43 -2.03
CA TYR A 48 -7.56 13.25 -1.83
C TYR A 48 -7.95 13.76 -0.45
N SER A 49 -9.01 14.55 -0.41
CA SER A 49 -9.46 15.14 0.85
C SER A 49 -10.11 14.10 1.77
N ASN A 50 -10.67 13.04 1.20
CA ASN A 50 -11.25 11.97 1.97
C ASN A 50 -10.67 10.66 1.45
N ALA A 51 -9.62 10.19 2.12
CA ALA A 51 -8.88 9.03 1.64
C ALA A 51 -9.74 7.77 1.60
N ARG A 52 -10.56 7.57 2.63
CA ARG A 52 -11.41 6.38 2.70
C ARG A 52 -12.40 6.35 1.54
N LYS A 53 -13.02 7.49 1.27
CA LYS A 53 -13.98 7.57 0.18
C LYS A 53 -13.30 7.38 -1.17
N ALA A 54 -12.10 7.93 -1.32
CA ALA A 54 -11.37 7.81 -2.58
C ALA A 54 -11.10 6.34 -2.90
N VAL A 55 -10.66 5.58 -1.90
CA VAL A 55 -10.40 4.16 -2.10
C VAL A 55 -11.69 3.44 -2.45
N LEU A 56 -12.78 3.78 -1.78
CA LEU A 56 -14.06 3.14 -2.02
C LEU A 56 -14.58 3.41 -3.42
N VAL A 57 -14.41 4.62 -3.91
CA VAL A 57 -14.96 5.05 -5.19
C VAL A 57 -14.10 4.63 -6.37
N HIS A 58 -12.79 4.72 -6.23
CA HIS A 58 -11.88 4.57 -7.36
C HIS A 58 -11.24 3.20 -7.47
N VAL A 59 -11.31 2.38 -6.45
CA VAL A 59 -10.65 1.06 -6.45
C VAL A 59 -11.71 -0.03 -6.45
N ASP A 60 -11.60 -0.94 -7.41
CA ASP A 60 -12.56 -2.04 -7.51
C ASP A 60 -12.41 -2.98 -6.32
N ALA A 61 -13.50 -3.67 -5.98
CA ALA A 61 -13.52 -4.57 -4.85
C ALA A 61 -12.45 -5.66 -4.97
N GLU A 62 -12.20 -6.13 -6.17
CA GLU A 62 -11.21 -7.19 -6.39
C GLU A 62 -9.79 -6.68 -6.22
N ASP A 63 -9.58 -5.38 -6.25
CA ASP A 63 -8.27 -4.76 -6.07
C ASP A 63 -8.03 -4.32 -4.63
N LYS A 64 -8.95 -4.60 -3.74
CA LYS A 64 -8.86 -4.22 -2.32
C LYS A 64 -8.75 -5.45 -1.45
N GLY A 65 -8.10 -5.29 -0.32
CA GLY A 65 -8.02 -6.31 0.71
C GLY A 65 -7.96 -5.65 2.06
N VAL A 66 -7.82 -6.48 3.09
CA VAL A 66 -7.74 -5.98 4.46
C VAL A 66 -6.57 -6.69 5.13
N THR A 67 -5.78 -5.94 5.86
CA THR A 67 -4.70 -6.51 6.65
C THR A 67 -4.75 -5.94 8.05
N LYS A 68 -4.12 -6.64 8.99
CA LYS A 68 -4.02 -6.17 10.35
C LYS A 68 -2.62 -5.64 10.58
N TRP A 69 -2.54 -4.51 11.25
CA TRP A 69 -1.28 -3.83 11.50
C TRP A 69 -1.17 -3.57 13.01
N ASP A 70 -0.11 -4.06 13.62
CA ASP A 70 0.09 -3.88 15.05
C ASP A 70 0.61 -2.48 15.33
N THR A 71 -0.03 -1.81 16.26
CA THR A 71 0.38 -0.48 16.69
C THR A 71 0.48 -0.46 18.21
N LEU A 72 0.99 0.63 18.75
CA LEU A 72 1.08 0.78 20.19
C LEU A 72 -0.29 0.77 20.86
N GLY A 73 -1.31 1.19 20.13
CA GLY A 73 -2.67 1.17 20.65
C GLY A 73 -3.41 -0.12 20.40
N GLY A 74 -2.73 -1.14 19.88
CA GLY A 74 -3.35 -2.42 19.57
C GLY A 74 -3.30 -2.71 18.09
N THR A 75 -3.99 -3.77 17.69
CA THR A 75 -4.06 -4.17 16.30
C THR A 75 -5.10 -3.34 15.55
N GLN A 76 -4.72 -2.77 14.44
CA GLN A 76 -5.62 -2.00 13.59
C GLN A 76 -5.85 -2.71 12.27
N GLN A 77 -7.08 -2.63 11.80
CA GLN A 77 -7.46 -3.20 10.52
C GLN A 77 -7.34 -2.11 9.45
N MET A 78 -6.64 -2.42 8.37
CA MET A 78 -6.39 -1.43 7.32
C MET A 78 -6.77 -1.99 5.97
N THR A 79 -7.37 -1.13 5.13
CA THR A 79 -7.66 -1.49 3.75
C THR A 79 -6.40 -1.35 2.94
N ILE A 80 -6.06 -2.39 2.20
CA ILE A 80 -4.91 -2.38 1.31
C ILE A 80 -5.37 -2.51 -0.12
N ILE A 81 -4.57 -2.01 -1.06
CA ILE A 81 -4.86 -2.06 -2.47
C ILE A 81 -3.67 -2.63 -3.21
N ASN A 82 -3.96 -3.33 -4.29
CA ASN A 82 -2.89 -3.89 -5.11
C ASN A 82 -2.40 -2.86 -6.12
N GLU A 83 -1.57 -3.29 -7.06
CA GLU A 83 -0.99 -2.38 -8.04
C GLU A 83 -2.06 -1.76 -8.92
N SER A 84 -3.07 -2.53 -9.31
CA SER A 84 -4.16 -1.99 -10.11
C SER A 84 -4.91 -0.89 -9.37
N GLY A 85 -5.18 -1.11 -8.08
CA GLY A 85 -5.84 -0.09 -7.27
C GLY A 85 -4.98 1.15 -7.12
N LEU A 86 -3.69 0.96 -6.97
CA LEU A 86 -2.75 2.06 -6.90
C LEU A 86 -2.84 2.93 -8.14
N TYR A 87 -2.80 2.31 -9.32
CA TYR A 87 -2.87 3.07 -10.56
C TYR A 87 -4.22 3.73 -10.76
N SER A 88 -5.30 3.11 -10.30
CA SER A 88 -6.62 3.72 -10.38
C SER A 88 -6.66 5.04 -9.61
N LEU A 89 -6.08 5.05 -8.41
CA LEU A 89 -6.02 6.26 -7.61
C LEU A 89 -5.13 7.32 -8.26
N ILE A 90 -4.01 6.90 -8.82
CA ILE A 90 -3.09 7.82 -9.48
C ILE A 90 -3.78 8.49 -10.68
N LEU A 91 -4.45 7.71 -11.50
CA LEU A 91 -5.10 8.23 -12.69
C LEU A 91 -6.26 9.15 -12.37
N SER A 92 -6.93 8.93 -11.25
CA SER A 92 -8.05 9.76 -10.85
C SER A 92 -7.64 10.98 -10.06
N SER A 93 -6.38 11.07 -9.65
CA SER A 93 -5.89 12.18 -8.85
C SER A 93 -5.76 13.44 -9.68
N LYS A 94 -6.12 14.58 -9.08
CA LYS A 94 -5.95 15.88 -9.71
C LYS A 94 -4.69 16.59 -9.25
N LEU A 95 -3.89 15.93 -8.43
CA LEU A 95 -2.66 16.51 -7.93
C LEU A 95 -1.63 16.58 -9.05
N PRO A 96 -1.02 17.76 -9.29
CA PRO A 96 -0.03 17.87 -10.36
C PRO A 96 1.15 16.93 -10.19
N SER A 97 1.49 16.59 -8.95
CA SER A 97 2.63 15.73 -8.67
C SER A 97 2.27 14.25 -8.64
N ALA A 98 1.07 13.88 -9.10
CA ALA A 98 0.68 12.47 -9.12
C ALA A 98 1.63 11.63 -9.97
N LYS A 99 2.15 12.21 -11.04
CA LYS A 99 3.08 11.52 -11.91
C LYS A 99 4.39 11.22 -11.18
N GLU A 100 4.85 12.16 -10.40
CA GLU A 100 6.06 11.97 -9.59
C GLU A 100 5.84 10.92 -8.51
N PHE A 101 4.66 10.93 -7.92
CA PHE A 101 4.31 9.92 -6.94
C PHE A 101 4.35 8.52 -7.58
N LYS A 102 3.76 8.38 -8.76
CA LYS A 102 3.78 7.12 -9.48
C LYS A 102 5.20 6.66 -9.72
N HIS A 103 6.04 7.56 -10.19
CA HIS A 103 7.41 7.24 -10.49
C HIS A 103 8.17 6.80 -9.24
N TRP A 104 7.98 7.52 -8.15
CA TRP A 104 8.63 7.21 -6.90
C TRP A 104 8.23 5.85 -6.37
N VAL A 105 6.92 5.61 -6.29
CA VAL A 105 6.45 4.38 -5.65
C VAL A 105 6.80 3.16 -6.49
N THR A 106 6.69 3.24 -7.82
CA THR A 106 7.01 2.09 -8.65
C THR A 106 8.50 1.79 -8.62
N SER A 107 9.34 2.81 -8.58
CA SER A 107 10.77 2.62 -8.45
C SER A 107 11.15 1.99 -7.12
N SER A 108 10.46 2.42 -6.06
CA SER A 108 10.80 1.97 -4.72
C SER A 108 10.49 0.49 -4.52
N TYR A 109 9.27 0.05 -4.85
CA TYR A 109 8.95 -1.33 -4.59
C TYR A 109 9.59 -2.27 -5.61
N GLN A 110 9.81 -1.82 -6.83
CA GLN A 110 10.50 -2.63 -7.81
C GLN A 110 11.95 -2.87 -7.40
N LYS A 111 12.54 -1.86 -6.79
CA LYS A 111 13.88 -1.97 -6.27
C LYS A 111 13.97 -3.00 -5.15
N GLU A 112 12.95 -3.03 -4.31
CA GLU A 112 12.88 -3.99 -3.22
C GLU A 112 12.75 -5.42 -3.73
N ILE A 113 12.00 -5.60 -4.79
CA ILE A 113 11.73 -6.91 -5.32
C ILE A 113 12.90 -7.43 -6.16
N SER A 114 13.59 -6.55 -6.83
CA SER A 114 14.72 -6.92 -7.66
C SER A 114 15.92 -7.35 -6.83
#